data_01c113135d378b6d16e2f83cd6a0adba
#
_entry.id   01c113135d378b6d16e2f83cd6a0adba
#
_cell.length_a   1.000
_cell.length_b   1.000
_cell.length_c   1.000
_cell.angle_alpha   90.00
_cell.angle_beta   90.00
_cell.angle_gamma   90.00
#
_symmetry.space_group_name_H-M   'P 1'
#
loop_
_entity.id
_entity.type
_entity.pdbx_description
1 polymer ?
#
loop_
_entity_poly.entity_id
_entity_poly.type
_entity_poly.pdbx_seq_one_letter_code
_entity_poly.pdbx_strand_id
1 'polypeptide(L)'
;MKSIFRSFFLIFLIMILVFPVFAATNPSAKTVSESIQKACPTEFGYVDNTEYYMSSYFSSLKDIDDFHIITCADSTNFSEIGVFHMKDTKHLSSNLKHLKRYLLKIKQNFENGVVYNVEEYPKFENAKAFSVGNYLIYVVLDREASRKAEQTARNLLMASS
;
A
#
# COMPACT_ATOMS: atom_id res chain seq x y z
N MET A 1 -44.02 15.04 36.31
CA MET A 1 -43.64 15.02 34.89
C MET A 1 -42.35 15.79 34.55
N LYS A 2 -42.12 17.01 35.11
CA LYS A 2 -40.90 17.79 34.81
C LYS A 2 -39.56 17.15 35.30
N SER A 3 -39.57 16.34 36.36
CA SER A 3 -38.38 15.71 36.94
C SER A 3 -37.89 14.52 36.05
N ILE A 4 -38.82 13.73 35.55
CA ILE A 4 -38.51 12.54 34.71
C ILE A 4 -37.87 12.97 33.37
N PHE A 5 -38.35 14.07 32.79
CA PHE A 5 -37.79 14.59 31.53
C PHE A 5 -36.36 15.12 31.68
N ARG A 6 -36.02 15.73 32.85
CA ARG A 6 -34.67 16.18 33.16
C ARG A 6 -33.70 15.00 33.32
N SER A 7 -34.12 13.91 33.96
CA SER A 7 -33.27 12.72 34.12
C SER A 7 -33.02 12.00 32.79
N PHE A 8 -34.03 11.91 31.91
CA PHE A 8 -33.85 11.33 30.57
C PHE A 8 -32.93 12.17 29.70
N PHE A 9 -33.02 13.50 29.77
CA PHE A 9 -32.15 14.40 29.01
C PHE A 9 -30.70 14.33 29.47
N LEU A 10 -30.47 14.16 30.79
CA LEU A 10 -29.13 14.01 31.35
C LEU A 10 -28.48 12.68 30.95
N ILE A 11 -29.23 11.58 30.94
CA ILE A 11 -28.78 10.26 30.51
C ILE A 11 -28.45 10.26 28.99
N PHE A 12 -29.26 10.93 28.19
CA PHE A 12 -29.02 11.06 26.75
C PHE A 12 -27.78 11.91 26.45
N LEU A 13 -27.55 12.99 27.24
CA LEU A 13 -26.37 13.83 27.10
C LEU A 13 -25.08 13.09 27.50
N ILE A 14 -25.13 12.24 28.53
CA ILE A 14 -23.98 11.41 28.95
C ILE A 14 -23.71 10.30 27.93
N MET A 15 -24.73 9.74 27.27
CA MET A 15 -24.55 8.77 26.22
C MET A 15 -23.82 9.33 24.98
N ILE A 16 -24.03 10.61 24.66
CA ILE A 16 -23.32 11.30 23.56
C ILE A 16 -21.84 11.57 23.90
N LEU A 17 -21.52 11.74 25.18
CA LEU A 17 -20.14 12.04 25.62
C LEU A 17 -19.25 10.80 25.79
N VAL A 18 -19.81 9.58 25.70
CA VAL A 18 -19.08 8.32 25.92
C VAL A 18 -18.85 7.55 24.60
N PHE A 19 -19.26 8.07 23.46
CA PHE A 19 -18.73 7.53 22.21
C PHE A 19 -17.26 7.92 22.10
N PRO A 20 -16.30 6.98 22.27
CA PRO A 20 -14.93 7.28 21.91
C PRO A 20 -14.97 7.66 20.43
N VAL A 21 -14.60 8.89 20.12
CA VAL A 21 -14.22 9.24 18.76
C VAL A 21 -12.99 8.37 18.51
N PHE A 22 -13.19 7.19 17.95
CA PHE A 22 -12.11 6.45 17.34
C PHE A 22 -11.66 7.35 16.19
N ALA A 23 -10.64 8.15 16.43
CA ALA A 23 -9.92 8.77 15.36
C ALA A 23 -9.49 7.61 14.46
N ALA A 24 -10.02 7.56 13.24
CA ALA A 24 -9.64 6.56 12.28
C ALA A 24 -8.13 6.74 12.05
N THR A 25 -7.33 5.87 12.68
CA THR A 25 -5.88 5.90 12.48
C THR A 25 -5.61 5.31 11.12
N ASN A 26 -4.91 6.06 10.29
CA ASN A 26 -4.46 5.56 9.00
C ASN A 26 -3.73 4.21 9.19
N PRO A 27 -4.08 3.16 8.43
CA PRO A 27 -3.40 1.87 8.54
C PRO A 27 -1.91 2.02 8.22
N SER A 28 -1.04 1.26 8.90
CA SER A 28 0.39 1.27 8.59
C SER A 28 0.65 0.75 7.17
N ALA A 29 1.79 1.14 6.58
CA ALA A 29 2.22 0.63 5.28
C ALA A 29 2.30 -0.91 5.28
N LYS A 30 2.72 -1.49 6.41
CA LYS A 30 2.73 -2.94 6.63
C LYS A 30 1.32 -3.53 6.56
N THR A 31 0.33 -2.94 7.25
CA THR A 31 -1.06 -3.40 7.23
C THR A 31 -1.64 -3.39 5.81
N VAL A 32 -1.33 -2.33 5.03
CA VAL A 32 -1.79 -2.22 3.64
C VAL A 32 -1.14 -3.29 2.76
N SER A 33 0.18 -3.47 2.84
CA SER A 33 0.89 -4.47 2.04
C SER A 33 0.47 -5.90 2.37
N GLU A 34 0.27 -6.23 3.66
CA GLU A 34 -0.22 -7.53 4.09
C GLU A 34 -1.67 -7.81 3.60
N SER A 35 -2.50 -6.77 3.52
CA SER A 35 -3.85 -6.89 2.96
C SER A 35 -3.81 -7.18 1.46
N ILE A 36 -2.91 -6.52 0.73
CA ILE A 36 -2.67 -6.80 -0.69
C ILE A 36 -2.10 -8.22 -0.86
N GLN A 37 -1.12 -8.61 -0.04
CA GLN A 37 -0.54 -9.95 -0.05
C GLN A 37 -1.60 -11.05 0.12
N LYS A 38 -2.51 -10.90 1.09
CA LYS A 38 -3.63 -11.85 1.29
C LYS A 38 -4.55 -11.94 0.09
N ALA A 39 -4.76 -10.82 -0.60
CA ALA A 39 -5.59 -10.79 -1.81
C ALA A 39 -4.87 -11.36 -3.03
N CYS A 40 -3.54 -11.27 -3.08
CA CYS A 40 -2.68 -11.66 -4.21
C CYS A 40 -1.57 -12.61 -3.73
N PRO A 41 -1.90 -13.82 -3.25
CA PRO A 41 -0.90 -14.77 -2.76
C PRO A 41 -0.02 -15.26 -3.90
N THR A 42 1.24 -15.62 -3.59
CA THR A 42 2.12 -16.39 -4.45
C THR A 42 2.28 -17.81 -3.89
N GLU A 43 2.68 -18.76 -4.72
CA GLU A 43 2.90 -20.15 -4.29
C GLU A 43 3.96 -20.26 -3.17
N PHE A 44 5.00 -19.42 -3.24
CA PHE A 44 6.13 -19.45 -2.30
C PHE A 44 6.01 -18.43 -1.15
N GLY A 45 4.92 -17.65 -1.11
CA GLY A 45 4.73 -16.57 -0.17
C GLY A 45 5.61 -15.35 -0.45
N TYR A 46 5.64 -14.41 0.51
CA TYR A 46 6.41 -13.17 0.42
C TYR A 46 7.37 -13.06 1.60
N VAL A 47 8.50 -12.38 1.37
CA VAL A 47 9.49 -12.01 2.36
C VAL A 47 9.64 -10.50 2.43
N ASP A 48 9.97 -9.99 3.62
CA ASP A 48 10.23 -8.57 3.84
C ASP A 48 11.62 -8.21 3.29
N ASN A 49 11.65 -7.30 2.33
CA ASN A 49 12.87 -6.77 1.73
C ASN A 49 12.95 -5.24 1.85
N THR A 50 12.22 -4.69 2.81
CA THR A 50 12.02 -3.24 3.01
C THR A 50 13.35 -2.48 3.09
N GLU A 51 14.27 -2.87 3.96
CA GLU A 51 15.55 -2.16 4.15
C GLU A 51 16.42 -2.17 2.89
N TYR A 52 16.52 -3.32 2.24
CA TYR A 52 17.30 -3.45 1.00
C TYR A 52 16.75 -2.55 -0.11
N TYR A 53 15.44 -2.56 -0.35
CA TYR A 53 14.84 -1.75 -1.41
C TYR A 53 14.88 -0.27 -1.10
N MET A 54 14.66 0.14 0.15
CA MET A 54 14.76 1.53 0.56
C MET A 54 16.15 2.09 0.33
N SER A 55 17.19 1.37 0.73
CA SER A 55 18.58 1.82 0.55
C SER A 55 19.02 1.81 -0.92
N SER A 56 18.62 0.79 -1.68
CA SER A 56 19.09 0.58 -3.05
C SER A 56 18.33 1.38 -4.11
N TYR A 57 17.02 1.59 -3.93
CA TYR A 57 16.17 2.15 -4.98
C TYR A 57 15.36 3.38 -4.56
N PHE A 58 15.05 3.54 -3.28
CA PHE A 58 14.07 4.51 -2.81
C PHE A 58 14.59 5.53 -1.80
N SER A 59 15.89 5.57 -1.56
CA SER A 59 16.54 6.52 -0.63
C SER A 59 16.32 8.00 -0.98
N SER A 60 15.93 8.30 -2.22
CA SER A 60 15.63 9.67 -2.69
C SER A 60 14.18 10.10 -2.55
N LEU A 61 13.28 9.20 -2.10
CA LEU A 61 11.90 9.56 -1.80
C LEU A 61 11.85 10.53 -0.62
N LYS A 62 10.95 11.53 -0.71
CA LYS A 62 10.84 12.61 0.28
C LYS A 62 9.56 12.47 1.10
N ASP A 63 9.65 12.90 2.36
CA ASP A 63 8.52 12.99 3.28
C ASP A 63 7.76 11.65 3.46
N ILE A 64 8.50 10.55 3.45
CA ILE A 64 7.99 9.23 3.83
C ILE A 64 8.14 9.07 5.34
N ASP A 65 7.10 8.65 6.02
CA ASP A 65 7.11 8.37 7.46
C ASP A 65 6.90 6.89 7.79
N ASP A 66 6.31 6.14 6.89
CA ASP A 66 6.13 4.69 7.04
C ASP A 66 6.19 4.00 5.67
N PHE A 67 6.82 2.83 5.61
CA PHE A 67 6.99 2.10 4.37
C PHE A 67 7.16 0.60 4.63
N HIS A 68 6.71 -0.21 3.67
CA HIS A 68 6.88 -1.65 3.72
C HIS A 68 6.95 -2.23 2.31
N ILE A 69 7.96 -3.07 2.05
CA ILE A 69 8.20 -3.66 0.74
C ILE A 69 8.41 -5.16 0.91
N ILE A 70 7.61 -5.93 0.20
CA ILE A 70 7.69 -7.40 0.19
C ILE A 70 7.88 -7.90 -1.23
N THR A 71 8.66 -8.96 -1.37
CA THR A 71 8.91 -9.66 -2.63
C THR A 71 8.58 -11.13 -2.48
N CYS A 72 8.36 -11.83 -3.59
CA CYS A 72 8.19 -13.27 -3.52
C CYS A 72 9.42 -13.94 -2.88
N ALA A 73 9.21 -14.98 -2.07
CA ALA A 73 10.28 -15.71 -1.42
C ALA A 73 11.12 -16.54 -2.41
N ASP A 74 10.56 -16.90 -3.57
CA ASP A 74 11.29 -17.52 -4.67
C ASP A 74 11.94 -16.45 -5.55
N SER A 75 13.27 -16.51 -5.68
CA SER A 75 14.08 -15.59 -6.48
C SER A 75 13.80 -15.63 -7.98
N THR A 76 13.11 -16.65 -8.48
CA THR A 76 12.71 -16.76 -9.89
C THR A 76 11.34 -16.13 -10.16
N ASN A 77 10.60 -15.76 -9.13
CA ASN A 77 9.30 -15.10 -9.19
C ASN A 77 9.46 -13.62 -8.80
N PHE A 78 9.24 -12.71 -9.72
CA PHE A 78 9.46 -11.26 -9.56
C PHE A 78 8.27 -10.49 -8.98
N SER A 79 7.39 -11.15 -8.25
CA SER A 79 6.26 -10.46 -7.59
C SER A 79 6.75 -9.55 -6.47
N GLU A 80 6.36 -8.27 -6.56
CA GLU A 80 6.69 -7.23 -5.58
C GLU A 80 5.46 -6.43 -5.18
N ILE A 81 5.40 -6.01 -3.92
CA ILE A 81 4.41 -5.08 -3.38
C ILE A 81 5.16 -4.08 -2.51
N GLY A 82 5.11 -2.80 -2.87
CA GLY A 82 5.68 -1.72 -2.06
C GLY A 82 4.64 -0.69 -1.70
N VAL A 83 4.58 -0.32 -0.44
CA VAL A 83 3.66 0.66 0.14
C VAL A 83 4.46 1.71 0.90
N PHE A 84 4.18 2.98 0.65
CA PHE A 84 4.79 4.13 1.31
C PHE A 84 3.68 5.05 1.81
N HIS A 85 3.69 5.40 3.07
CA HIS A 85 2.84 6.43 3.65
C HIS A 85 3.61 7.75 3.67
N MET A 86 2.98 8.80 3.16
CA MET A 86 3.54 10.15 3.07
C MET A 86 3.12 10.96 4.29
N LYS A 87 4.03 11.74 4.87
CA LYS A 87 3.71 12.72 5.92
C LYS A 87 2.70 13.76 5.45
N ASP A 88 2.84 14.18 4.20
CA ASP A 88 1.93 15.10 3.52
C ASP A 88 1.92 14.85 1.99
N THR A 89 1.08 15.57 1.26
CA THR A 89 0.92 15.40 -0.18
C THR A 89 1.88 16.23 -1.03
N LYS A 90 2.75 17.06 -0.43
CA LYS A 90 3.63 18.00 -1.14
C LYS A 90 4.53 17.30 -2.17
N HIS A 91 5.08 16.14 -1.82
CA HIS A 91 5.97 15.38 -2.69
C HIS A 91 5.31 14.15 -3.33
N LEU A 92 3.98 13.98 -3.19
CA LEU A 92 3.24 12.82 -3.70
C LEU A 92 3.48 12.61 -5.21
N SER A 93 3.33 13.66 -6.02
CA SER A 93 3.50 13.57 -7.48
C SER A 93 4.95 13.23 -7.89
N SER A 94 5.94 13.85 -7.24
CA SER A 94 7.35 13.59 -7.54
C SER A 94 7.78 12.18 -7.15
N ASN A 95 7.33 11.70 -5.99
CA ASN A 95 7.59 10.35 -5.51
C ASN A 95 6.87 9.30 -6.39
N LEU A 96 5.61 9.56 -6.78
CA LEU A 96 4.90 8.69 -7.73
C LEU A 96 5.63 8.57 -9.07
N LYS A 97 6.18 9.70 -9.58
CA LYS A 97 7.02 9.69 -10.80
C LYS A 97 8.30 8.87 -10.59
N HIS A 98 8.88 8.90 -9.39
CA HIS A 98 10.04 8.07 -9.06
C HIS A 98 9.70 6.57 -9.10
N LEU A 99 8.59 6.15 -8.47
CA LEU A 99 8.13 4.77 -8.52
C LEU A 99 7.87 4.30 -9.96
N LYS A 100 7.21 5.12 -10.79
CA LYS A 100 7.00 4.79 -12.21
C LYS A 100 8.31 4.63 -12.99
N ARG A 101 9.34 5.44 -12.69
CA ARG A 101 10.67 5.27 -13.31
C ARG A 101 11.36 3.99 -12.86
N TYR A 102 11.23 3.63 -11.58
CA TYR A 102 11.71 2.34 -11.08
C TYR A 102 11.08 1.18 -11.85
N LEU A 103 9.75 1.15 -11.98
CA LEU A 103 9.05 0.11 -12.72
C LEU A 103 9.46 0.04 -14.20
N LEU A 104 9.65 1.19 -14.84
CA LEU A 104 10.15 1.23 -16.21
C LEU A 104 11.56 0.65 -16.32
N LYS A 105 12.44 0.96 -15.36
CA LYS A 105 13.82 0.47 -15.35
C LYS A 105 13.88 -1.06 -15.18
N ILE A 106 13.10 -1.64 -14.25
CA ILE A 106 13.08 -3.10 -14.07
C ILE A 106 12.53 -3.81 -15.31
N LYS A 107 11.50 -3.25 -15.97
CA LYS A 107 10.99 -3.76 -17.24
C LYS A 107 12.06 -3.72 -18.33
N GLN A 108 12.76 -2.61 -18.50
CA GLN A 108 13.85 -2.48 -19.47
C GLN A 108 15.00 -3.46 -19.19
N ASN A 109 15.37 -3.67 -17.93
CA ASN A 109 16.38 -4.66 -17.55
C ASN A 109 15.95 -6.07 -17.97
N PHE A 110 14.67 -6.41 -17.84
CA PHE A 110 14.12 -7.67 -18.28
C PHE A 110 14.20 -7.78 -19.81
N GLU A 111 13.73 -6.80 -20.55
CA GLU A 111 13.74 -6.75 -22.02
C GLU A 111 15.17 -6.82 -22.60
N ASN A 112 16.17 -6.29 -21.89
CA ASN A 112 17.59 -6.36 -22.26
C ASN A 112 18.28 -7.69 -21.91
N GLY A 113 17.53 -8.71 -21.48
CA GLY A 113 18.05 -10.03 -21.20
C GLY A 113 18.84 -10.16 -19.90
N VAL A 114 18.70 -9.21 -18.98
CA VAL A 114 19.29 -9.29 -17.62
C VAL A 114 18.57 -10.34 -16.78
N VAL A 115 17.33 -10.67 -17.16
CA VAL A 115 16.47 -11.65 -16.51
C VAL A 115 15.97 -12.65 -17.57
N TYR A 116 16.14 -13.95 -17.30
CA TYR A 116 15.88 -15.00 -18.30
C TYR A 116 14.55 -15.75 -18.14
N ASN A 117 13.73 -15.41 -17.16
CA ASN A 117 12.45 -16.10 -16.95
C ASN A 117 11.32 -15.42 -17.75
N VAL A 118 11.09 -15.88 -18.98
CA VAL A 118 10.06 -15.32 -19.89
C VAL A 118 8.63 -15.41 -19.34
N GLU A 119 8.36 -16.35 -18.45
CA GLU A 119 7.04 -16.53 -17.84
C GLU A 119 6.68 -15.37 -16.90
N GLU A 120 7.68 -14.67 -16.41
CA GLU A 120 7.52 -13.50 -15.52
C GLU A 120 7.25 -12.19 -16.27
N TYR A 121 7.44 -12.14 -17.61
CA TYR A 121 7.27 -10.93 -18.40
C TYR A 121 5.91 -10.25 -18.22
N PRO A 122 4.78 -10.98 -18.15
CA PRO A 122 3.47 -10.36 -17.92
C PRO A 122 3.39 -9.53 -16.65
N LYS A 123 4.17 -9.83 -15.61
CA LYS A 123 4.21 -9.04 -14.37
C LYS A 123 4.82 -7.66 -14.59
N PHE A 124 5.92 -7.59 -15.36
CA PHE A 124 6.57 -6.33 -15.71
C PHE A 124 5.70 -5.47 -16.65
N GLU A 125 4.96 -6.07 -17.56
CA GLU A 125 4.01 -5.36 -18.41
C GLU A 125 2.84 -4.77 -17.64
N ASN A 126 2.39 -5.45 -16.59
CA ASN A 126 1.25 -5.05 -15.77
C ASN A 126 1.68 -4.36 -14.47
N ALA A 127 2.99 -4.15 -14.27
CA ALA A 127 3.50 -3.42 -13.12
C ALA A 127 2.97 -1.99 -13.13
N LYS A 128 2.52 -1.52 -11.97
CA LYS A 128 1.97 -0.17 -11.86
C LYS A 128 2.28 0.46 -10.52
N ALA A 129 2.31 1.80 -10.52
CA ALA A 129 2.35 2.63 -9.34
C ALA A 129 1.17 3.61 -9.34
N PHE A 130 0.51 3.74 -8.20
CA PHE A 130 -0.66 4.58 -7.99
C PHE A 130 -0.66 5.19 -6.59
N SER A 131 -1.56 6.15 -6.36
CA SER A 131 -1.76 6.76 -5.03
C SER A 131 -3.20 6.59 -4.57
N VAL A 132 -3.37 6.48 -3.25
CA VAL A 132 -4.67 6.53 -2.56
C VAL A 132 -4.49 7.38 -1.31
N GLY A 133 -5.12 8.55 -1.26
CA GLY A 133 -4.84 9.52 -0.19
C GLY A 133 -3.34 9.84 -0.10
N ASN A 134 -2.76 9.70 1.08
CA ASN A 134 -1.33 9.91 1.34
C ASN A 134 -0.47 8.66 1.10
N TYR A 135 -1.03 7.60 0.53
CA TYR A 135 -0.27 6.39 0.23
C TYR A 135 0.18 6.37 -1.22
N LEU A 136 1.43 5.96 -1.41
CA LEU A 136 1.99 5.55 -2.69
C LEU A 136 2.17 4.05 -2.67
N ILE A 137 1.71 3.39 -3.71
CA ILE A 137 1.73 1.94 -3.81
C ILE A 137 2.27 1.57 -5.18
N TYR A 138 3.18 0.63 -5.23
CA TYR A 138 3.55 -0.03 -6.47
C TYR A 138 3.41 -1.54 -6.35
N VAL A 139 3.11 -2.18 -7.46
CA VAL A 139 3.02 -3.63 -7.56
C VAL A 139 3.66 -4.11 -8.87
N VAL A 140 4.38 -5.23 -8.78
CA VAL A 140 4.87 -6.02 -9.91
C VAL A 140 4.16 -7.36 -9.82
N LEU A 141 3.04 -7.47 -10.50
CA LEU A 141 2.13 -8.62 -10.46
C LEU A 141 1.52 -8.82 -11.86
N ASP A 142 0.97 -9.98 -12.13
CA ASP A 142 0.19 -10.19 -13.35
C ASP A 142 -1.04 -9.26 -13.41
N ARG A 143 -1.71 -9.23 -14.56
CA ARG A 143 -2.81 -8.29 -14.83
C ARG A 143 -3.94 -8.38 -13.81
N GLU A 144 -4.37 -9.59 -13.48
CA GLU A 144 -5.51 -9.79 -12.57
C GLU A 144 -5.13 -9.44 -11.14
N ALA A 145 -3.98 -9.93 -10.68
CA ALA A 145 -3.46 -9.62 -9.35
C ALA A 145 -3.17 -8.12 -9.18
N SER A 146 -2.60 -7.44 -10.20
CA SER A 146 -2.38 -5.98 -10.17
C SER A 146 -3.68 -5.19 -10.03
N ARG A 147 -4.76 -5.61 -10.70
CA ARG A 147 -6.08 -4.98 -10.56
C ARG A 147 -6.67 -5.22 -9.16
N LYS A 148 -6.58 -6.47 -8.68
CA LYS A 148 -7.06 -6.86 -7.35
C LYS A 148 -6.31 -6.15 -6.23
N ALA A 149 -4.99 -6.00 -6.36
CA ALA A 149 -4.13 -5.26 -5.44
C ALA A 149 -4.59 -3.80 -5.32
N GLU A 150 -4.82 -3.11 -6.45
CA GLU A 150 -5.31 -1.73 -6.45
C GLU A 150 -6.69 -1.62 -5.80
N GLN A 151 -7.62 -2.50 -6.13
CA GLN A 151 -8.96 -2.49 -5.53
C GLN A 151 -8.90 -2.74 -4.02
N THR A 152 -8.08 -3.68 -3.56
CA THR A 152 -7.88 -3.98 -2.14
C THR A 152 -7.35 -2.75 -1.38
N ALA A 153 -6.32 -2.10 -1.92
CA ALA A 153 -5.75 -0.89 -1.33
C ALA A 153 -6.78 0.24 -1.25
N ARG A 154 -7.54 0.49 -2.33
CA ARG A 154 -8.58 1.52 -2.35
C ARG A 154 -9.69 1.25 -1.34
N ASN A 155 -10.19 0.02 -1.28
CA ASN A 155 -11.24 -0.35 -0.33
C ASN A 155 -10.78 -0.16 1.12
N LEU A 156 -9.56 -0.59 1.46
CA LEU A 156 -9.02 -0.45 2.81
C LEU A 156 -8.82 1.01 3.21
N LEU A 157 -8.20 1.81 2.33
CA LEU A 157 -7.80 3.18 2.63
C LEU A 157 -8.96 4.16 2.56
N MET A 158 -9.97 3.93 1.70
CA MET A 158 -11.18 4.77 1.65
C MET A 158 -12.17 4.45 2.77
N ALA A 159 -12.15 3.23 3.33
CA ALA A 159 -12.98 2.88 4.48
C ALA A 159 -12.43 3.46 5.80
N SER A 160 -11.16 3.88 5.80
CA SER A 160 -10.45 4.45 6.96
C SER A 160 -10.43 5.99 6.96
N SER A 161 -10.97 6.62 5.92
CA SER A 161 -11.10 8.09 5.76
C SER A 161 -12.46 8.56 6.23
#